data_70042646e6cb36a63299a5c479330a86
#
_entry.id   70042646e6cb36a63299a5c479330a86
#
_cell.length_a   1.000
_cell.length_b   1.000
_cell.length_c   1.000
_cell.angle_alpha   90.00
_cell.angle_beta   90.00
_cell.angle_gamma   90.00
#
_symmetry.space_group_name_H-M   'P 1'
#
loop_
_entity.id
_entity.type
_entity.pdbx_description
1 polymer ?
#
loop_
_entity_poly.entity_id
_entity_poly.type
_entity_poly.pdbx_seq_one_letter_code
_entity_poly.pdbx_strand_id
1 'polypeptide(L)'
;MGTMDINPLLIKLSVPMMVSMLVQALYNVVDSIFVSHVSENALTAVSLAFSLQNVMIAVGVGTGVGVNALLSKSLGEKNQERANKTAENGIFLSLCSYAVFLVIGLTCMKPYFYAQTSDMDIARQGIQYLQLCCVLSLGLFTQTMGEKLLAATGRTQLSMISQLVGAVVNII
;
A
#
# COMPACT_ATOMS: atom_id res chain seq x y z
N MET A 1 23.66 12.23 -0.37
CA MET A 1 23.86 10.81 -0.68
C MET A 1 25.19 10.54 -1.37
N GLY A 2 25.64 11.32 -2.31
CA GLY A 2 26.89 11.06 -3.07
C GLY A 2 28.23 11.26 -2.33
N THR A 3 28.22 11.63 -1.07
CA THR A 3 29.45 11.94 -0.28
C THR A 3 29.56 11.13 1.02
N MET A 4 28.60 10.27 1.33
CA MET A 4 28.62 9.41 2.51
C MET A 4 29.13 8.02 2.16
N ASP A 5 29.88 7.41 3.10
CA ASP A 5 30.26 5.99 3.00
C ASP A 5 29.02 5.09 2.92
N ILE A 6 29.16 3.95 2.22
CA ILE A 6 28.04 3.05 1.91
C ILE A 6 27.39 2.49 3.18
N ASN A 7 28.18 2.09 4.18
CA ASN A 7 27.64 1.45 5.39
C ASN A 7 26.76 2.39 6.23
N PRO A 8 27.19 3.62 6.61
CA PRO A 8 26.32 4.53 7.34
C PRO A 8 25.12 5.01 6.51
N LEU A 9 25.25 5.09 5.17
CA LEU A 9 24.14 5.42 4.29
C LEU A 9 23.06 4.33 4.30
N LEU A 10 23.48 3.06 4.21
CA LEU A 10 22.57 1.91 4.29
C LEU A 10 21.80 1.91 5.61
N ILE A 11 22.47 2.04 6.74
CA ILE A 11 21.83 2.07 8.06
C ILE A 11 20.83 3.23 8.15
N LYS A 12 21.23 4.43 7.73
CA LYS A 12 20.39 5.63 7.78
C LYS A 12 19.11 5.50 6.94
N LEU A 13 19.15 4.75 5.85
CA LEU A 13 17.99 4.53 4.98
C LEU A 13 17.16 3.31 5.41
N SER A 14 17.82 2.24 5.86
CA SER A 14 17.14 0.98 6.21
C SER A 14 16.40 1.06 7.54
N VAL A 15 16.98 1.70 8.57
CA VAL A 15 16.36 1.77 9.90
C VAL A 15 14.96 2.41 9.87
N PRO A 16 14.72 3.57 9.24
CA PRO A 16 13.39 4.13 9.14
C PRO A 16 12.39 3.21 8.40
N MET A 17 12.85 2.52 7.34
CA MET A 17 12.00 1.58 6.61
C MET A 17 11.63 0.36 7.45
N MET A 18 12.59 -0.20 8.21
CA MET A 18 12.33 -1.33 9.11
C MET A 18 11.35 -0.95 10.22
N VAL A 19 11.49 0.23 10.81
CA VAL A 19 10.55 0.74 11.83
C VAL A 19 9.15 0.90 11.22
N SER A 20 9.03 1.45 10.02
CA SER A 20 7.75 1.56 9.32
C SER A 20 7.09 0.21 9.09
N MET A 21 7.85 -0.80 8.62
CA MET A 21 7.33 -2.15 8.41
C MET A 21 6.88 -2.81 9.72
N LEU A 22 7.63 -2.59 10.81
CA LEU A 22 7.26 -3.11 12.12
C LEU A 22 5.94 -2.51 12.62
N VAL A 23 5.79 -1.18 12.50
CA VAL A 23 4.57 -0.48 12.88
C VAL A 23 3.38 -0.96 12.03
N GLN A 24 3.59 -1.16 10.72
CA GLN A 24 2.58 -1.70 9.83
C GLN A 24 2.16 -3.12 10.21
N ALA A 25 3.10 -3.96 10.60
CA ALA A 25 2.79 -5.31 11.09
C ALA A 25 2.01 -5.28 12.41
N LEU A 26 2.38 -4.39 13.33
CA LEU A 26 1.68 -4.24 14.61
C LEU A 26 0.24 -3.76 14.41
N TYR A 27 0.00 -2.76 13.58
CA TYR A 27 -1.37 -2.30 13.36
C TYR A 27 -2.23 -3.36 12.67
N ASN A 28 -1.69 -4.18 11.77
CA ASN A 28 -2.42 -5.30 11.18
C ASN A 28 -2.85 -6.34 12.23
N VAL A 29 -2.01 -6.59 13.23
CA VAL A 29 -2.37 -7.47 14.36
C VAL A 29 -3.50 -6.85 15.19
N VAL A 30 -3.42 -5.56 15.48
CA VAL A 30 -4.45 -4.83 16.23
C VAL A 30 -5.79 -4.87 15.49
N ASP A 31 -5.80 -4.54 14.18
CA ASP A 31 -6.99 -4.63 13.33
C ASP A 31 -7.63 -6.03 13.36
N SER A 32 -6.81 -7.08 13.27
CA SER A 32 -7.30 -8.46 13.31
C SER A 32 -7.95 -8.81 14.64
N ILE A 33 -7.41 -8.29 15.76
CA ILE A 33 -8.01 -8.48 17.10
C ILE A 33 -9.37 -7.78 17.17
N PHE A 34 -9.48 -6.52 16.72
CA PHE A 34 -10.75 -5.80 16.72
C PHE A 34 -11.81 -6.49 15.85
N VAL A 35 -11.45 -6.93 14.65
CA VAL A 35 -12.38 -7.65 13.76
C VAL A 35 -12.84 -8.98 14.39
N SER A 36 -11.96 -9.70 15.09
CA SER A 36 -12.32 -10.97 15.75
C SER A 36 -13.37 -10.79 16.85
N HIS A 37 -13.41 -9.63 17.49
CA HIS A 37 -14.42 -9.30 18.50
C HIS A 37 -15.81 -8.99 17.92
N VAL A 38 -15.92 -8.68 16.63
CA VAL A 38 -17.21 -8.34 16.00
C VAL A 38 -18.04 -9.60 15.77
N SER A 39 -17.51 -10.58 15.04
CA SER A 39 -18.11 -11.91 14.85
C SER A 39 -17.13 -12.85 14.11
N GLU A 40 -17.31 -14.17 14.28
CA GLU A 40 -16.55 -15.17 13.53
C GLU A 40 -16.78 -15.07 12.01
N ASN A 41 -18.01 -14.76 11.60
CA ASN A 41 -18.37 -14.57 10.20
C ASN A 41 -17.66 -13.34 9.60
N ALA A 42 -17.53 -12.25 10.34
CA ALA A 42 -16.79 -11.05 9.92
C ALA A 42 -15.31 -11.36 9.73
N LEU A 43 -14.71 -12.10 10.66
CA LEU A 43 -13.30 -12.51 10.55
C LEU A 43 -13.07 -13.40 9.32
N THR A 44 -13.98 -14.34 9.06
CA THR A 44 -13.93 -15.21 7.87
C THR A 44 -14.07 -14.39 6.59
N ALA A 45 -15.01 -13.44 6.54
CA ALA A 45 -15.21 -12.56 5.39
C ALA A 45 -13.96 -11.71 5.08
N VAL A 46 -13.33 -11.13 6.11
CA VAL A 46 -12.07 -10.36 5.97
C VAL A 46 -10.92 -11.27 5.53
N SER A 47 -10.82 -12.47 6.05
CA SER A 47 -9.79 -13.45 5.66
C SER A 47 -9.89 -13.83 4.18
N LEU A 48 -11.12 -14.01 3.66
CA LEU A 48 -11.35 -14.26 2.23
C LEU A 48 -11.02 -13.01 1.38
N ALA A 49 -11.34 -11.82 1.88
CA ALA A 49 -11.01 -10.55 1.22
C ALA A 49 -9.50 -10.29 1.14
N PHE A 50 -8.73 -10.81 2.11
CA PHE A 50 -7.29 -10.58 2.26
C PHE A 50 -6.49 -11.00 1.02
N SER A 51 -6.90 -12.06 0.34
CA SER A 51 -6.23 -12.51 -0.90
C SER A 51 -6.26 -11.43 -1.99
N LEU A 52 -7.39 -10.78 -2.20
CA LEU A 52 -7.53 -9.72 -3.20
C LEU A 52 -6.88 -8.41 -2.75
N GLN A 53 -6.95 -8.11 -1.44
CA GLN A 53 -6.21 -6.98 -0.86
C GLN A 53 -4.70 -7.13 -1.06
N ASN A 54 -4.15 -8.34 -0.88
CA ASN A 54 -2.72 -8.59 -1.14
C ASN A 54 -2.35 -8.35 -2.60
N VAL A 55 -3.19 -8.74 -3.56
CA VAL A 55 -2.96 -8.44 -4.98
C VAL A 55 -2.93 -6.93 -5.22
N MET A 56 -3.87 -6.19 -4.62
CA MET A 56 -3.92 -4.73 -4.73
C MET A 56 -2.67 -4.06 -4.14
N ILE A 57 -2.25 -4.50 -2.95
CA ILE A 57 -1.01 -4.02 -2.31
C ILE A 57 0.21 -4.38 -3.15
N ALA A 58 0.30 -5.61 -3.67
CA ALA A 58 1.42 -6.06 -4.48
C ALA A 58 1.58 -5.23 -5.76
N VAL A 59 0.48 -4.88 -6.44
CA VAL A 59 0.50 -4.01 -7.62
C VAL A 59 0.96 -2.59 -7.23
N GLY A 60 0.43 -2.03 -6.14
CA GLY A 60 0.82 -0.71 -5.64
C GLY A 60 2.31 -0.64 -5.26
N VAL A 61 2.78 -1.61 -4.49
CA VAL A 61 4.19 -1.70 -4.07
C VAL A 61 5.10 -1.98 -5.25
N GLY A 62 4.73 -2.92 -6.14
CA GLY A 62 5.53 -3.28 -7.30
C GLY A 62 5.76 -2.12 -8.27
N THR A 63 4.69 -1.40 -8.62
CA THR A 63 4.79 -0.16 -9.43
C THR A 63 5.61 0.90 -8.73
N GLY A 64 5.38 1.12 -7.42
CA GLY A 64 6.12 2.07 -6.63
C GLY A 64 7.62 1.77 -6.55
N VAL A 65 8.01 0.50 -6.39
CA VAL A 65 9.43 0.07 -6.39
C VAL A 65 10.07 0.31 -7.75
N GLY A 66 9.37 0.01 -8.85
CA GLY A 66 9.85 0.29 -10.20
C GLY A 66 10.11 1.79 -10.43
N VAL A 67 9.17 2.64 -10.04
CA VAL A 67 9.33 4.11 -10.12
C VAL A 67 10.46 4.60 -9.24
N ASN A 68 10.59 4.07 -8.01
CA ASN A 68 11.70 4.42 -7.11
C ASN A 68 13.06 4.12 -7.72
N ALA A 69 13.23 2.94 -8.33
CA ALA A 69 14.48 2.55 -8.97
C ALA A 69 14.87 3.48 -10.13
N LEU A 70 13.91 3.79 -11.02
CA LEU A 70 14.13 4.70 -12.15
C LEU A 70 14.39 6.13 -11.70
N LEU A 71 13.66 6.60 -10.69
CA LEU A 71 13.83 7.94 -10.14
C LEU A 71 15.19 8.09 -9.46
N SER A 72 15.58 7.14 -8.63
CA SER A 72 16.89 7.12 -7.96
C SER A 72 18.04 7.10 -8.95
N LYS A 73 17.91 6.33 -10.04
CA LYS A 73 18.88 6.30 -11.15
C LYS A 73 18.97 7.66 -11.83
N SER A 74 17.85 8.26 -12.21
CA SER A 74 17.81 9.55 -12.90
C SER A 74 18.38 10.68 -12.04
N LEU A 75 18.13 10.66 -10.73
CA LEU A 75 18.73 11.61 -9.78
C LEU A 75 20.25 11.39 -9.63
N GLY A 76 20.72 10.14 -9.63
CA GLY A 76 22.14 9.80 -9.63
C GLY A 76 22.88 10.28 -10.87
N GLU A 77 22.24 10.18 -12.03
CA GLU A 77 22.72 10.69 -13.32
C GLU A 77 22.62 12.22 -13.45
N LYS A 78 22.07 12.91 -12.43
CA LYS A 78 21.78 14.36 -12.42
C LYS A 78 20.86 14.82 -13.59
N ASN A 79 20.08 13.91 -14.12
CA ASN A 79 19.12 14.19 -15.19
C ASN A 79 17.76 14.55 -14.59
N GLN A 80 17.58 15.83 -14.28
CA GLN A 80 16.38 16.34 -13.63
C GLN A 80 15.13 16.20 -14.49
N GLU A 81 15.26 16.37 -15.81
CA GLU A 81 14.12 16.21 -16.73
C GLU A 81 13.58 14.78 -16.70
N ARG A 82 14.48 13.79 -16.77
CA ARG A 82 14.09 12.38 -16.69
C ARG A 82 13.52 12.02 -15.32
N ALA A 83 14.06 12.61 -14.25
CA ALA A 83 13.55 12.41 -12.89
C ALA A 83 12.11 12.91 -12.77
N ASN A 84 11.82 14.12 -13.27
CA ASN A 84 10.47 14.69 -13.25
C ASN A 84 9.47 13.85 -14.06
N LYS A 85 9.83 13.46 -15.29
CA LYS A 85 8.99 12.57 -16.11
C LYS A 85 8.72 11.22 -15.45
N THR A 86 9.71 10.67 -14.76
CA THR A 86 9.55 9.40 -14.03
C THR A 86 8.56 9.56 -12.88
N ALA A 87 8.63 10.66 -12.13
CA ALA A 87 7.70 10.93 -11.04
C ALA A 87 6.27 11.16 -11.54
N GLU A 88 6.09 11.95 -12.60
CA GLU A 88 4.79 12.20 -13.25
C GLU A 88 4.16 10.91 -13.77
N ASN A 89 4.92 10.08 -14.49
CA ASN A 89 4.45 8.79 -14.97
C ASN A 89 4.11 7.83 -13.83
N GLY A 90 4.86 7.89 -12.72
CA GLY A 90 4.58 7.11 -11.52
C GLY A 90 3.22 7.45 -10.91
N ILE A 91 2.92 8.75 -10.76
CA ILE A 91 1.62 9.22 -10.28
C ILE A 91 0.51 8.81 -11.22
N PHE A 92 0.69 8.99 -12.53
CA PHE A 92 -0.29 8.58 -13.54
C PHE A 92 -0.55 7.07 -13.47
N LEU A 93 0.49 6.25 -13.35
CA LEU A 93 0.36 4.79 -13.26
C LEU A 93 -0.35 4.36 -11.98
N SER A 94 -0.14 5.06 -10.86
CA SER A 94 -0.87 4.79 -9.62
C SER A 94 -2.38 5.09 -9.76
N LEU A 95 -2.75 6.17 -10.47
CA LEU A 95 -4.14 6.50 -10.76
C LEU A 95 -4.79 5.48 -11.72
N CYS A 96 -4.05 5.02 -12.73
CA CYS A 96 -4.53 3.93 -13.60
C CYS A 96 -4.75 2.64 -12.83
N SER A 97 -3.84 2.27 -11.93
CA SER A 97 -3.99 1.10 -11.06
C SER A 97 -5.22 1.22 -10.17
N TYR A 98 -5.42 2.40 -9.56
CA TYR A 98 -6.65 2.69 -8.81
C TYR A 98 -7.91 2.49 -9.66
N ALA A 99 -7.96 3.05 -10.87
CA ALA A 99 -9.12 2.94 -11.75
C ALA A 99 -9.43 1.47 -12.10
N VAL A 100 -8.41 0.66 -12.36
CA VAL A 100 -8.57 -0.79 -12.62
C VAL A 100 -9.15 -1.50 -11.39
N PHE A 101 -8.61 -1.27 -10.20
CA PHE A 101 -9.13 -1.90 -8.98
C PHE A 101 -10.50 -1.37 -8.58
N LEU A 102 -10.83 -0.12 -8.88
CA LEU A 102 -12.17 0.42 -8.70
C LEU A 102 -13.19 -0.34 -9.56
N VAL A 103 -12.89 -0.55 -10.85
CA VAL A 103 -13.75 -1.31 -11.76
C VAL A 103 -13.88 -2.76 -11.29
N ILE A 104 -12.79 -3.42 -10.92
CA ILE A 104 -12.81 -4.78 -10.36
C ILE A 104 -13.67 -4.83 -9.09
N GLY A 105 -13.50 -3.85 -8.20
CA GLY A 105 -14.27 -3.73 -6.95
C GLY A 105 -15.78 -3.61 -7.16
N LEU A 106 -16.20 -2.92 -8.21
CA LEU A 106 -17.61 -2.73 -8.51
C LEU A 106 -18.24 -3.92 -9.28
N THR A 107 -17.44 -4.62 -10.09
CA THR A 107 -17.97 -5.66 -11.01
C THR A 107 -17.72 -7.09 -10.54
N CYS A 108 -16.53 -7.38 -10.01
CA CYS A 108 -16.06 -8.75 -9.77
C CYS A 108 -16.25 -9.26 -8.34
N MET A 109 -16.68 -8.41 -7.39
CA MET A 109 -16.78 -8.84 -5.98
C MET A 109 -17.86 -9.89 -5.74
N LYS A 110 -19.01 -9.75 -6.38
CA LYS A 110 -20.11 -10.71 -6.23
C LYS A 110 -19.71 -12.12 -6.70
N PRO A 111 -19.27 -12.32 -7.95
CA PRO A 111 -18.85 -13.66 -8.40
C PRO A 111 -17.68 -14.21 -7.61
N TYR A 112 -16.75 -13.36 -7.14
CA TYR A 112 -15.63 -13.78 -6.33
C TYR A 112 -16.08 -14.42 -5.00
N PHE A 113 -16.90 -13.71 -4.21
CA PHE A 113 -17.35 -14.23 -2.92
C PHE A 113 -18.30 -15.43 -3.04
N TYR A 114 -19.20 -15.45 -4.03
CA TYR A 114 -20.07 -16.60 -4.25
C TYR A 114 -19.33 -17.86 -4.70
N ALA A 115 -18.13 -17.71 -5.28
CA ALA A 115 -17.26 -18.84 -5.58
C ALA A 115 -16.44 -19.32 -4.36
N GLN A 116 -16.22 -18.45 -3.36
CA GLN A 116 -15.41 -18.75 -2.19
C GLN A 116 -16.21 -19.33 -1.02
N THR A 117 -17.48 -18.96 -0.86
CA THR A 117 -18.32 -19.41 0.26
C THR A 117 -19.77 -19.64 -0.18
N SER A 118 -20.38 -20.67 0.43
CA SER A 118 -21.81 -20.93 0.28
C SER A 118 -22.66 -20.18 1.32
N ASP A 119 -22.04 -19.58 2.31
CA ASP A 119 -22.73 -18.81 3.35
C ASP A 119 -22.99 -17.38 2.84
N MET A 120 -24.28 -17.04 2.73
CA MET A 120 -24.75 -15.78 2.19
C MET A 120 -24.41 -14.59 3.11
N ASP A 121 -24.32 -14.79 4.43
CA ASP A 121 -24.00 -13.72 5.37
C ASP A 121 -22.52 -13.35 5.29
N ILE A 122 -21.64 -14.35 5.21
CA ILE A 122 -20.19 -14.15 5.00
C ILE A 122 -19.95 -13.48 3.64
N ALA A 123 -20.60 -13.95 2.58
CA ALA A 123 -20.47 -13.37 1.25
C ALA A 123 -20.90 -11.91 1.23
N ARG A 124 -22.03 -11.57 1.83
CA ARG A 124 -22.56 -10.20 1.90
C ARG A 124 -21.63 -9.24 2.62
N GLN A 125 -21.16 -9.64 3.82
CA GLN A 125 -20.21 -8.84 4.60
C GLN A 125 -18.88 -8.64 3.86
N GLY A 126 -18.35 -9.70 3.26
CA GLY A 126 -17.11 -9.65 2.48
C GLY A 126 -17.20 -8.75 1.24
N ILE A 127 -18.32 -8.82 0.51
CA ILE A 127 -18.58 -7.95 -0.65
C ILE A 127 -18.59 -6.47 -0.22
N GLN A 128 -19.35 -6.13 0.81
CA GLN A 128 -19.44 -4.75 1.30
C GLN A 128 -18.08 -4.23 1.77
N TYR A 129 -17.35 -5.02 2.54
CA TYR A 129 -16.02 -4.68 3.02
C TYR A 129 -15.04 -4.43 1.87
N LEU A 130 -14.95 -5.36 0.93
CA LEU A 130 -13.98 -5.28 -0.15
C LEU A 130 -14.35 -4.20 -1.19
N GLN A 131 -15.64 -3.96 -1.43
CA GLN A 131 -16.07 -2.82 -2.24
C GLN A 131 -15.63 -1.49 -1.62
N LEU A 132 -15.81 -1.33 -0.30
CA LEU A 132 -15.37 -0.14 0.41
C LEU A 132 -13.84 0.03 0.31
N CYS A 133 -13.09 -1.05 0.52
CA CYS A 133 -11.64 -1.05 0.36
C CYS A 133 -11.20 -0.64 -1.06
N CYS A 134 -11.88 -1.14 -2.11
CA CYS A 134 -11.55 -0.78 -3.49
C CYS A 134 -11.89 0.69 -3.80
N VAL A 135 -13.01 1.21 -3.31
CA VAL A 135 -13.38 2.62 -3.49
C VAL A 135 -12.37 3.54 -2.79
N LEU A 136 -11.95 3.18 -1.58
CA LEU A 136 -10.97 3.96 -0.79
C LEU A 136 -9.52 3.67 -1.17
N SER A 137 -9.25 2.74 -2.08
CA SER A 137 -7.89 2.36 -2.49
C SER A 137 -7.09 3.48 -3.15
N LEU A 138 -7.72 4.59 -3.56
CA LEU A 138 -7.03 5.80 -4.00
C LEU A 138 -6.00 6.27 -2.97
N GLY A 139 -6.39 6.26 -1.69
CA GLY A 139 -5.49 6.60 -0.58
C GLY A 139 -4.27 5.68 -0.53
N LEU A 140 -4.49 4.36 -0.64
CA LEU A 140 -3.43 3.36 -0.63
C LEU A 140 -2.43 3.56 -1.79
N PHE A 141 -2.93 3.71 -3.02
CA PHE A 141 -2.07 3.89 -4.19
C PHE A 141 -1.29 5.21 -4.13
N THR A 142 -1.95 6.31 -3.72
CA THR A 142 -1.32 7.62 -3.57
C THR A 142 -0.27 7.62 -2.47
N GLN A 143 -0.59 7.03 -1.31
CA GLN A 143 0.35 6.91 -0.19
C GLN A 143 1.56 6.07 -0.58
N THR A 144 1.36 4.89 -1.15
CA THR A 144 2.44 3.99 -1.56
C THR A 144 3.36 4.67 -2.58
N MET A 145 2.80 5.36 -3.56
CA MET A 145 3.59 6.10 -4.54
C MET A 145 4.37 7.24 -3.88
N GLY A 146 3.74 8.05 -3.03
CA GLY A 146 4.36 9.13 -2.27
C GLY A 146 5.54 8.65 -1.42
N GLU A 147 5.38 7.53 -0.72
CA GLU A 147 6.46 6.90 0.05
C GLU A 147 7.66 6.53 -0.82
N LYS A 148 7.43 5.95 -1.98
CA LYS A 148 8.51 5.55 -2.90
C LYS A 148 9.21 6.74 -3.52
N LEU A 149 8.49 7.81 -3.84
CA LEU A 149 9.08 9.08 -4.30
C LEU A 149 9.93 9.73 -3.21
N LEU A 150 9.45 9.75 -1.95
CA LEU A 150 10.22 10.25 -0.80
C LEU A 150 11.47 9.40 -0.55
N ALA A 151 11.37 8.07 -0.64
CA ALA A 151 12.49 7.17 -0.49
C ALA A 151 13.56 7.39 -1.57
N ALA A 152 13.16 7.57 -2.84
CA ALA A 152 14.07 7.86 -3.94
C ALA A 152 14.86 9.16 -3.76
N THR A 153 14.24 10.19 -3.13
CA THR A 153 14.90 11.45 -2.80
C THR A 153 15.73 11.39 -1.50
N GLY A 154 15.77 10.22 -0.82
CA GLY A 154 16.50 10.03 0.43
C GLY A 154 15.83 10.59 1.68
N ARG A 155 14.58 11.00 1.59
CA ARG A 155 13.78 11.52 2.70
C ARG A 155 12.95 10.42 3.38
N THR A 156 13.57 9.27 3.66
CA THR A 156 12.92 8.10 4.27
C THR A 156 12.32 8.40 5.65
N GLN A 157 12.87 9.36 6.38
CA GLN A 157 12.33 9.77 7.67
C GLN A 157 10.94 10.41 7.53
N LEU A 158 10.67 11.19 6.49
CA LEU A 158 9.35 11.76 6.24
C LEU A 158 8.33 10.68 5.88
N SER A 159 8.74 9.69 5.12
CA SER A 159 7.92 8.50 4.83
C SER A 159 7.55 7.75 6.11
N MET A 160 8.53 7.51 7.00
CA MET A 160 8.29 6.88 8.30
C MET A 160 7.29 7.68 9.16
N ILE A 161 7.45 9.00 9.25
CA ILE A 161 6.55 9.86 10.04
C ILE A 161 5.12 9.78 9.47
N SER A 162 4.96 9.84 8.15
CA SER A 162 3.66 9.72 7.49
C SER A 162 2.96 8.40 7.83
N GLN A 163 3.70 7.29 7.81
CA GLN A 163 3.17 5.96 8.17
C GLN A 163 2.82 5.88 9.66
N LEU A 164 3.65 6.44 10.55
CA LEU A 164 3.37 6.48 11.98
C LEU A 164 2.08 7.26 12.28
N VAL A 165 1.92 8.43 11.66
CA VAL A 165 0.69 9.23 11.80
C VAL A 165 -0.52 8.44 11.30
N GLY A 166 -0.41 7.77 10.15
CA GLY A 166 -1.47 6.92 9.62
C GLY A 166 -1.84 5.77 10.57
N ALA A 167 -0.85 5.10 11.16
CA ALA A 167 -1.07 4.03 12.12
C ALA A 167 -1.74 4.52 13.40
N VAL A 168 -1.33 5.68 13.94
CA VAL A 168 -1.95 6.28 15.12
C VAL A 168 -3.40 6.65 14.85
N VAL A 169 -3.71 7.25 13.70
CA VAL A 169 -5.09 7.62 13.32
C VAL A 169 -5.96 6.37 13.14
N ASN A 170 -5.38 5.25 12.69
CA ASN A 170 -6.11 4.00 12.52
C ASN A 170 -6.48 3.33 13.87
N ILE A 171 -5.65 3.50 14.91
CA ILE A 171 -5.85 2.87 16.23
C ILE A 171 -6.83 3.67 17.11
N ILE A 172 -7.00 4.98 16.89
CA ILE A 172 -7.91 5.87 17.63
C ILE A 172 -9.33 5.82 17.05
#